data_d045729fc3e512599dc89d15eb731358
#
_entry.id   d045729fc3e512599dc89d15eb731358
#
_cell.length_a   1.000
_cell.length_b   1.000
_cell.length_c   1.000
_cell.angle_alpha   90.00
_cell.angle_beta   90.00
_cell.angle_gamma   90.00
#
_symmetry.space_group_name_H-M   'P 1'
#
loop_
_entity.id
_entity.type
_entity.pdbx_description
1 polymer ?
#
loop_
_entity_poly.entity_id
_entity_poly.type
_entity_poly.pdbx_seq_one_letter_code
_entity_poly.pdbx_strand_id
1 'polypeptide(L)'
;LQTLTLPALRGNFTDSEGVPIATTVMARNVTVDPKLITDPAGTAAALSPILGIPVETIIASLTVDSRFSYVAKRITPDTWKLVSELGIPGVFSEPTTNRVYPNGNLAASVVGYVGAEGTGLGGLEFGFNDQLMGQDGKLTVERVNGREIPASERQSIDPVNGLSVRLTLDSNLQAMLEKSLGDQVIATGAEGGVAVIMEPGTGNILAMATYPTFDPNNPFATDDKSK
;
A
#
# COMPACT_ATOMS: atom_id res chain seq x y z
N LEU A 1 -21.53 -17.78 -12.22
CA LEU A 1 -20.93 -17.51 -10.92
C LEU A 1 -19.57 -16.83 -11.10
N GLN A 2 -19.33 -15.73 -10.38
CA GLN A 2 -18.05 -15.07 -10.31
C GLN A 2 -17.61 -15.01 -8.84
N THR A 3 -16.40 -15.47 -8.56
CA THR A 3 -15.82 -15.37 -7.22
C THR A 3 -14.92 -14.12 -7.18
N LEU A 4 -15.20 -13.26 -6.21
CA LEU A 4 -14.41 -12.07 -5.90
C LEU A 4 -13.63 -12.33 -4.62
N THR A 5 -12.37 -11.94 -4.58
CA THR A 5 -11.58 -11.94 -3.35
C THR A 5 -11.97 -10.72 -2.51
N LEU A 6 -12.25 -10.95 -1.23
CA LEU A 6 -12.41 -9.91 -0.23
C LEU A 6 -11.08 -9.79 0.53
N PRO A 7 -10.27 -8.75 0.28
CA PRO A 7 -8.94 -8.68 0.86
C PRO A 7 -9.01 -8.49 2.37
N ALA A 8 -8.20 -9.27 3.10
CA ALA A 8 -7.94 -9.07 4.51
C ALA A 8 -7.10 -7.80 4.72
N LEU A 9 -7.34 -7.09 5.81
CA LEU A 9 -6.46 -6.01 6.23
C LEU A 9 -5.23 -6.61 6.91
N ARG A 10 -4.05 -6.25 6.43
CA ARG A 10 -2.79 -6.55 7.10
C ARG A 10 -2.75 -5.81 8.44
N GLY A 11 -2.33 -6.48 9.50
CA GLY A 11 -2.24 -5.93 10.85
C GLY A 11 -1.35 -4.68 10.90
N ASN A 12 -1.66 -3.77 11.81
CA ASN A 12 -0.96 -2.50 11.97
C ASN A 12 0.26 -2.65 12.88
N PHE A 13 1.27 -1.78 12.68
CA PHE A 13 2.27 -1.48 13.69
C PHE A 13 1.93 -0.15 14.36
N THR A 14 1.96 -0.13 15.69
CA THR A 14 1.86 1.08 16.50
C THR A 14 3.07 1.20 17.40
N ASP A 15 3.35 2.41 17.85
CA ASP A 15 4.34 2.66 18.88
C ASP A 15 3.80 2.26 20.28
N SER A 16 4.57 2.55 21.32
CA SER A 16 4.22 2.25 22.71
C SER A 16 2.99 2.98 23.22
N GLU A 17 2.58 4.08 22.59
CA GLU A 17 1.39 4.86 22.94
C GLU A 17 0.19 4.59 22.02
N GLY A 18 0.37 3.74 20.99
CA GLY A 18 -0.68 3.41 20.02
C GLY A 18 -0.68 4.32 18.79
N VAL A 19 0.33 5.17 18.60
CA VAL A 19 0.47 6.00 17.40
C VAL A 19 0.80 5.10 16.21
N PRO A 20 0.09 5.21 15.07
CA PRO A 20 0.33 4.36 13.92
C PRO A 20 1.71 4.62 13.29
N ILE A 21 2.50 3.56 13.13
CA ILE A 21 3.78 3.55 12.39
C ILE A 21 3.55 2.95 10.98
N ALA A 22 2.78 1.88 10.89
CA ALA A 22 2.35 1.30 9.63
C ALA A 22 0.90 0.85 9.74
N THR A 23 0.08 1.22 8.76
CA THR A 23 -1.34 0.90 8.72
C THR A 23 -1.77 0.40 7.35
N THR A 24 -2.86 -0.35 7.31
CA THR A 24 -3.43 -0.84 6.05
C THR A 24 -4.80 -0.23 5.84
N VAL A 25 -5.00 0.35 4.67
CA VAL A 25 -6.27 0.96 4.27
C VAL A 25 -6.87 0.22 3.08
N MET A 26 -8.19 0.25 2.97
CA MET A 26 -8.88 -0.25 1.79
C MET A 26 -8.51 0.60 0.58
N ALA A 27 -8.28 -0.07 -0.53
CA ALA A 27 -7.93 0.55 -1.80
C ALA A 27 -8.65 -0.16 -2.96
N ARG A 28 -8.50 0.36 -4.17
CA ARG A 28 -9.01 -0.25 -5.38
C ARG A 28 -7.99 -0.21 -6.50
N ASN A 29 -7.94 -1.28 -7.28
CA ASN A 29 -7.27 -1.27 -8.57
C ASN A 29 -8.30 -0.90 -9.64
N VAL A 30 -7.95 0.00 -10.54
CA VAL A 30 -8.73 0.29 -11.76
C VAL A 30 -8.28 -0.66 -12.84
N THR A 31 -9.21 -1.45 -13.35
CA THR A 31 -9.00 -2.43 -14.42
C THR A 31 -9.87 -2.10 -15.61
N VAL A 32 -9.44 -2.52 -16.78
CA VAL A 32 -10.20 -2.32 -18.03
C VAL A 32 -10.26 -3.61 -18.84
N ASP A 33 -11.35 -3.77 -19.60
CA ASP A 33 -11.41 -4.66 -20.75
C ASP A 33 -11.19 -3.81 -22.00
N PRO A 34 -9.97 -3.81 -22.61
CA PRO A 34 -9.66 -2.98 -23.78
C PRO A 34 -10.57 -3.23 -24.99
N LYS A 35 -11.17 -4.42 -25.08
CA LYS A 35 -12.09 -4.75 -26.16
C LYS A 35 -13.46 -4.04 -26.06
N LEU A 36 -13.78 -3.49 -24.88
CA LEU A 36 -15.00 -2.72 -24.63
C LEU A 36 -14.80 -1.22 -24.73
N ILE A 37 -13.56 -0.76 -24.82
CA ILE A 37 -13.24 0.66 -24.94
C ILE A 37 -13.32 1.08 -26.41
N THR A 38 -14.32 1.87 -26.73
CA THR A 38 -14.56 2.34 -28.13
C THR A 38 -13.75 3.59 -28.48
N ASP A 39 -13.44 4.43 -27.48
CA ASP A 39 -12.63 5.65 -27.62
C ASP A 39 -11.51 5.68 -26.56
N PRO A 40 -10.35 5.08 -26.83
CA PRO A 40 -9.22 5.07 -25.91
C PRO A 40 -8.68 6.47 -25.59
N ALA A 41 -8.68 7.39 -26.56
CA ALA A 41 -8.13 8.73 -26.35
C ALA A 41 -9.04 9.57 -25.44
N GLY A 42 -10.35 9.59 -25.71
CA GLY A 42 -11.32 10.29 -24.86
C GLY A 42 -11.41 9.68 -23.46
N THR A 43 -11.36 8.34 -23.36
CA THR A 43 -11.32 7.63 -22.06
C THR A 43 -10.08 8.02 -21.26
N ALA A 44 -8.90 8.02 -21.87
CA ALA A 44 -7.66 8.39 -21.20
C ALA A 44 -7.66 9.86 -20.77
N ALA A 45 -8.17 10.77 -21.62
CA ALA A 45 -8.31 12.19 -21.27
C ALA A 45 -9.25 12.43 -20.08
N ALA A 46 -10.31 11.62 -19.93
CA ALA A 46 -11.24 11.70 -18.82
C ALA A 46 -10.64 11.11 -17.52
N LEU A 47 -9.88 10.03 -17.61
CA LEU A 47 -9.28 9.36 -16.44
C LEU A 47 -8.03 10.06 -15.90
N SER A 48 -7.22 10.67 -16.78
CA SER A 48 -5.94 11.28 -16.43
C SER A 48 -6.02 12.30 -15.28
N PRO A 49 -6.93 13.29 -15.28
CA PRO A 49 -6.98 14.27 -14.21
C PRO A 49 -7.45 13.68 -12.86
N ILE A 50 -8.22 12.58 -12.88
CA ILE A 50 -8.71 11.92 -11.66
C ILE A 50 -7.63 11.02 -11.07
N LEU A 51 -6.91 10.29 -11.92
CA LEU A 51 -5.91 9.30 -11.50
C LEU A 51 -4.52 9.92 -11.30
N GLY A 52 -4.26 11.12 -11.83
CA GLY A 52 -2.95 11.74 -11.82
C GLY A 52 -1.91 11.01 -12.69
N ILE A 53 -2.36 10.25 -13.70
CA ILE A 53 -1.52 9.45 -14.59
C ILE A 53 -1.49 10.10 -15.97
N PRO A 54 -0.32 10.20 -16.64
CA PRO A 54 -0.23 10.76 -17.98
C PRO A 54 -1.15 10.04 -18.97
N VAL A 55 -1.76 10.81 -19.87
CA VAL A 55 -2.71 10.29 -20.89
C VAL A 55 -2.10 9.16 -21.71
N GLU A 56 -0.85 9.30 -22.10
CA GLU A 56 -0.12 8.31 -22.93
C GLU A 56 0.01 6.97 -22.20
N THR A 57 0.27 7.00 -20.89
CA THR A 57 0.36 5.79 -20.06
C THR A 57 -0.99 5.08 -19.97
N ILE A 58 -2.07 5.85 -19.83
CA ILE A 58 -3.42 5.30 -19.81
C ILE A 58 -3.78 4.71 -21.18
N ILE A 59 -3.52 5.42 -22.27
CA ILE A 59 -3.78 4.92 -23.64
C ILE A 59 -3.06 3.58 -23.86
N ALA A 60 -1.79 3.47 -23.44
CA ALA A 60 -1.05 2.21 -23.54
C ALA A 60 -1.78 1.05 -22.85
N SER A 61 -2.39 1.29 -21.68
CA SER A 61 -3.19 0.28 -20.96
C SER A 61 -4.51 -0.04 -21.64
N LEU A 62 -5.13 0.92 -22.34
CA LEU A 62 -6.42 0.77 -23.01
C LEU A 62 -6.31 0.10 -24.40
N THR A 63 -5.11 0.05 -24.99
CA THR A 63 -4.89 -0.45 -26.36
C THR A 63 -4.16 -1.80 -26.39
N VAL A 64 -3.93 -2.43 -25.25
CA VAL A 64 -3.36 -3.78 -25.17
C VAL A 64 -4.30 -4.79 -25.83
N ASP A 65 -3.75 -5.74 -26.61
CA ASP A 65 -4.54 -6.84 -27.16
C ASP A 65 -4.85 -7.91 -26.10
N SER A 66 -5.69 -7.52 -25.15
CA SER A 66 -6.13 -8.33 -24.03
C SER A 66 -7.57 -7.95 -23.66
N ARG A 67 -8.24 -8.78 -22.89
CA ARG A 67 -9.51 -8.47 -22.24
C ARG A 67 -9.35 -7.96 -20.80
N PHE A 68 -8.09 -7.79 -20.36
CA PHE A 68 -7.78 -7.32 -19.03
C PHE A 68 -6.48 -6.52 -19.02
N SER A 69 -6.52 -5.33 -18.43
CA SER A 69 -5.34 -4.51 -18.16
C SER A 69 -5.56 -3.67 -16.90
N TYR A 70 -4.47 -3.37 -16.18
CA TYR A 70 -4.50 -2.40 -15.09
C TYR A 70 -4.25 -0.98 -15.64
N VAL A 71 -5.09 -0.03 -15.22
CA VAL A 71 -4.89 1.40 -15.49
C VAL A 71 -4.25 2.09 -14.30
N ALA A 72 -4.74 1.79 -13.10
CA ALA A 72 -4.19 2.32 -11.85
C ALA A 72 -4.28 1.26 -10.76
N LYS A 73 -3.32 1.27 -9.83
CA LYS A 73 -3.33 0.36 -8.68
C LYS A 73 -3.41 1.15 -7.38
N ARG A 74 -4.12 0.57 -6.40
CA ARG A 74 -4.19 1.07 -5.01
C ARG A 74 -4.68 2.51 -4.88
N ILE A 75 -5.60 2.93 -5.74
CA ILE A 75 -6.29 4.22 -5.59
C ILE A 75 -7.22 4.18 -4.38
N THR A 76 -7.53 5.36 -3.83
CA THR A 76 -8.50 5.45 -2.73
C THR A 76 -9.91 5.11 -3.19
N PRO A 77 -10.80 4.64 -2.28
CA PRO A 77 -12.22 4.45 -2.61
C PRO A 77 -12.90 5.72 -3.14
N ASP A 78 -12.52 6.90 -2.66
CA ASP A 78 -13.06 8.18 -3.12
C ASP A 78 -12.62 8.48 -4.56
N THR A 79 -11.36 8.24 -4.90
CA THR A 79 -10.87 8.35 -6.29
C THR A 79 -11.61 7.38 -7.20
N TRP A 80 -11.84 6.14 -6.74
CA TRP A 80 -12.64 5.19 -7.51
C TRP A 80 -14.08 5.69 -7.74
N LYS A 81 -14.69 6.30 -6.75
CA LYS A 81 -16.04 6.86 -6.88
C LYS A 81 -16.10 7.85 -8.04
N LEU A 82 -15.14 8.78 -8.14
CA LEU A 82 -15.05 9.73 -9.25
C LEU A 82 -14.89 9.04 -10.60
N VAL A 83 -14.03 8.01 -10.67
CA VAL A 83 -13.86 7.20 -11.90
C VAL A 83 -15.18 6.50 -12.28
N SER A 84 -15.87 5.91 -11.32
CA SER A 84 -17.12 5.18 -11.56
C SER A 84 -18.27 6.07 -12.03
N GLU A 85 -18.30 7.33 -11.58
CA GLU A 85 -19.31 8.34 -11.98
C GLU A 85 -19.19 8.71 -13.46
N LEU A 86 -18.03 8.49 -14.10
CA LEU A 86 -17.88 8.70 -15.55
C LEU A 86 -18.71 7.70 -16.37
N GLY A 87 -19.08 6.56 -15.79
CA GLY A 87 -19.92 5.55 -16.42
C GLY A 87 -19.32 4.93 -17.68
N ILE A 88 -18.00 4.90 -17.84
CA ILE A 88 -17.31 4.43 -19.03
C ILE A 88 -17.44 2.91 -19.15
N PRO A 89 -18.05 2.36 -20.23
CA PRO A 89 -18.14 0.92 -20.45
C PRO A 89 -16.74 0.31 -20.57
N GLY A 90 -16.50 -0.81 -19.92
CA GLY A 90 -15.23 -1.51 -19.95
C GLY A 90 -14.23 -1.08 -18.86
N VAL A 91 -14.57 -0.08 -18.04
CA VAL A 91 -13.80 0.30 -16.86
C VAL A 91 -14.41 -0.34 -15.62
N PHE A 92 -13.58 -1.05 -14.86
CA PHE A 92 -13.98 -1.82 -13.67
C PHE A 92 -13.02 -1.54 -12.51
N SER A 93 -13.33 -2.08 -11.33
CA SER A 93 -12.38 -2.09 -10.22
C SER A 93 -12.39 -3.40 -9.46
N GLU A 94 -11.24 -3.72 -8.90
CA GLU A 94 -11.04 -4.80 -7.96
C GLU A 94 -10.72 -4.24 -6.57
N PRO A 95 -11.33 -4.78 -5.50
CA PRO A 95 -10.96 -4.41 -4.14
C PRO A 95 -9.52 -4.89 -3.86
N THR A 96 -8.77 -4.06 -3.17
CA THR A 96 -7.41 -4.35 -2.73
C THR A 96 -7.12 -3.57 -1.45
N THR A 97 -5.92 -3.70 -0.93
CA THR A 97 -5.43 -2.92 0.21
C THR A 97 -4.18 -2.14 -0.15
N ASN A 98 -3.93 -1.06 0.57
CA ASN A 98 -2.69 -0.31 0.48
C ASN A 98 -2.05 -0.22 1.86
N ARG A 99 -0.75 -0.56 1.94
CA ARG A 99 0.06 -0.35 3.14
C ARG A 99 0.56 1.07 3.14
N VAL A 100 0.36 1.78 4.24
CA VAL A 100 0.72 3.19 4.40
C VAL A 100 1.59 3.35 5.64
N TYR A 101 2.67 4.08 5.49
CA TYR A 101 3.56 4.50 6.56
C TYR A 101 3.37 6.00 6.77
N PRO A 102 2.45 6.41 7.68
CA PRO A 102 1.97 7.79 7.76
C PRO A 102 3.04 8.79 8.16
N ASN A 103 4.09 8.33 8.84
CA ASN A 103 5.20 9.17 9.30
C ASN A 103 6.42 9.12 8.33
N GLY A 104 6.21 8.71 7.07
CA GLY A 104 7.27 8.62 6.07
C GLY A 104 8.36 7.64 6.48
N ASN A 105 9.60 8.11 6.53
CA ASN A 105 10.78 7.30 6.82
C ASN A 105 11.00 6.98 8.32
N LEU A 106 10.11 7.44 9.21
CA LEU A 106 10.23 7.17 10.64
C LEU A 106 10.23 5.66 10.94
N ALA A 107 11.26 5.19 11.64
CA ALA A 107 11.50 3.79 11.97
C ALA A 107 11.55 2.83 10.76
N ALA A 108 11.82 3.34 9.55
CA ALA A 108 11.80 2.57 8.32
C ALA A 108 12.73 1.35 8.36
N SER A 109 13.93 1.50 8.92
CA SER A 109 14.90 0.41 9.05
C SER A 109 14.46 -0.69 10.03
N VAL A 110 13.60 -0.36 11.00
CA VAL A 110 13.05 -1.30 11.97
C VAL A 110 11.82 -1.99 11.40
N VAL A 111 10.85 -1.19 10.95
CA VAL A 111 9.56 -1.70 10.46
C VAL A 111 9.73 -2.40 9.12
N GLY A 112 10.59 -1.86 8.25
CA GLY A 112 10.75 -2.39 6.90
C GLY A 112 9.63 -1.94 5.96
N TYR A 113 9.34 -2.74 4.95
CA TYR A 113 8.38 -2.41 3.92
C TYR A 113 7.72 -3.66 3.33
N VAL A 114 6.61 -3.47 2.61
CA VAL A 114 5.92 -4.53 1.88
C VAL A 114 6.12 -4.38 0.37
N GLY A 115 6.12 -5.51 -0.32
CA GLY A 115 6.17 -5.57 -1.77
C GLY A 115 4.82 -5.29 -2.44
N ALA A 116 4.82 -5.42 -3.76
CA ALA A 116 3.63 -5.20 -4.58
C ALA A 116 2.47 -6.15 -4.25
N GLU A 117 2.78 -7.35 -3.79
CA GLU A 117 1.78 -8.36 -3.42
C GLU A 117 1.32 -8.26 -1.94
N GLY A 118 1.76 -7.21 -1.21
CA GLY A 118 1.43 -7.04 0.20
C GLY A 118 2.23 -7.92 1.16
N THR A 119 3.24 -8.65 0.65
CA THR A 119 4.15 -9.49 1.45
C THR A 119 5.26 -8.63 2.05
N GLY A 120 5.60 -8.84 3.31
CA GLY A 120 6.72 -8.18 3.98
C GLY A 120 8.05 -8.58 3.36
N LEU A 121 8.89 -7.60 2.97
CA LEU A 121 10.17 -7.82 2.32
C LEU A 121 11.36 -7.39 3.17
N GLY A 122 11.15 -6.64 4.24
CA GLY A 122 12.21 -6.20 5.15
C GLY A 122 11.71 -5.93 6.55
N GLY A 123 12.62 -5.84 7.51
CA GLY A 123 12.36 -5.46 8.89
C GLY A 123 11.31 -6.34 9.58
N LEU A 124 10.52 -5.72 10.46
CA LEU A 124 9.43 -6.40 11.16
C LEU A 124 8.29 -6.81 10.24
N GLU A 125 8.08 -6.12 9.10
CA GLU A 125 7.12 -6.54 8.08
C GLU A 125 7.42 -7.94 7.55
N PHE A 126 8.70 -8.25 7.34
CA PHE A 126 9.15 -9.59 6.96
C PHE A 126 9.07 -10.58 8.14
N GLY A 127 9.61 -10.18 9.31
CA GLY A 127 9.71 -11.06 10.48
C GLY A 127 8.35 -11.51 11.03
N PHE A 128 7.31 -10.66 10.94
CA PHE A 128 5.95 -10.94 11.40
C PHE A 128 4.96 -11.16 10.23
N ASN A 129 5.46 -11.47 9.03
CA ASN A 129 4.63 -11.53 7.84
C ASN A 129 3.39 -12.41 8.01
N ASP A 130 3.55 -13.63 8.54
CA ASP A 130 2.47 -14.61 8.66
C ASP A 130 1.39 -14.17 9.67
N GLN A 131 1.78 -13.46 10.74
CA GLN A 131 0.85 -12.92 11.72
C GLN A 131 0.10 -11.68 11.21
N LEU A 132 0.81 -10.88 10.40
CA LEU A 132 0.28 -9.61 9.87
C LEU A 132 -0.66 -9.81 8.68
N MET A 133 -0.43 -10.79 7.81
CA MET A 133 -1.13 -10.91 6.52
C MET A 133 -2.65 -11.12 6.64
N GLY A 134 -3.11 -11.88 7.64
CA GLY A 134 -4.50 -12.30 7.70
C GLY A 134 -4.86 -13.34 6.64
N GLN A 135 -6.16 -13.55 6.43
CA GLN A 135 -6.69 -14.48 5.44
C GLN A 135 -7.81 -13.82 4.64
N ASP A 136 -7.66 -13.79 3.33
CA ASP A 136 -8.66 -13.21 2.44
C ASP A 136 -9.97 -13.99 2.50
N GLY A 137 -11.07 -13.24 2.46
CA GLY A 137 -12.41 -13.76 2.27
C GLY A 137 -12.75 -13.98 0.79
N LYS A 138 -13.92 -14.53 0.54
CA LYS A 138 -14.43 -14.78 -0.81
C LYS A 138 -15.90 -14.39 -0.90
N LEU A 139 -16.28 -13.74 -1.98
CA LEU A 139 -17.66 -13.45 -2.32
C LEU A 139 -17.98 -14.08 -3.66
N THR A 140 -18.87 -15.06 -3.68
CA THR A 140 -19.36 -15.66 -4.91
C THR A 140 -20.73 -15.08 -5.23
N VAL A 141 -20.85 -14.46 -6.40
CA VAL A 141 -22.08 -13.82 -6.91
C VAL A 141 -22.39 -14.27 -8.32
N GLU A 142 -23.68 -14.27 -8.67
CA GLU A 142 -24.09 -14.46 -10.06
C GLU A 142 -24.09 -13.13 -10.79
N ARG A 143 -23.39 -13.08 -11.93
CA ARG A 143 -23.39 -11.92 -12.83
C ARG A 143 -23.81 -12.31 -14.23
N VAL A 144 -24.60 -11.45 -14.85
CA VAL A 144 -24.94 -11.54 -16.29
C VAL A 144 -24.53 -10.22 -16.94
N ASN A 145 -23.72 -10.30 -18.00
CA ASN A 145 -23.17 -9.14 -18.72
C ASN A 145 -22.45 -8.12 -17.80
N GLY A 146 -21.71 -8.63 -16.79
CA GLY A 146 -20.95 -7.80 -15.86
C GLY A 146 -21.80 -7.14 -14.74
N ARG A 147 -23.14 -7.30 -14.76
CA ARG A 147 -24.03 -6.81 -13.69
C ARG A 147 -24.45 -7.94 -12.76
N GLU A 148 -24.41 -7.65 -11.47
CA GLU A 148 -24.89 -8.58 -10.43
C GLU A 148 -26.40 -8.74 -10.54
N ILE A 149 -26.88 -10.00 -10.42
CA ILE A 149 -28.32 -10.29 -10.42
C ILE A 149 -28.86 -10.02 -9.00
N PRO A 150 -29.77 -9.06 -8.83
CA PRO A 150 -30.44 -8.85 -7.55
C PRO A 150 -31.16 -10.14 -7.11
N ALA A 151 -31.00 -10.53 -5.86
CA ALA A 151 -31.58 -11.72 -5.25
C ALA A 151 -31.01 -13.09 -5.70
N SER A 152 -29.86 -13.15 -6.37
CA SER A 152 -29.13 -14.40 -6.56
C SER A 152 -28.52 -14.90 -5.25
N GLU A 153 -28.24 -16.21 -5.17
CA GLU A 153 -27.52 -16.78 -4.03
C GLU A 153 -26.14 -16.12 -3.88
N ARG A 154 -25.88 -15.56 -2.69
CA ARG A 154 -24.60 -15.01 -2.30
C ARG A 154 -23.95 -15.95 -1.30
N GLN A 155 -22.79 -16.45 -1.64
CA GLN A 155 -21.94 -17.14 -0.67
C GLN A 155 -20.79 -16.20 -0.30
N SER A 156 -20.72 -15.81 0.97
CA SER A 156 -19.65 -14.97 1.50
C SER A 156 -18.87 -15.73 2.55
N ILE A 157 -17.56 -15.69 2.42
CA ILE A 157 -16.60 -16.03 3.48
C ILE A 157 -15.92 -14.72 3.84
N ASP A 158 -16.15 -14.26 5.07
CA ASP A 158 -15.56 -13.00 5.50
C ASP A 158 -14.05 -13.10 5.67
N PRO A 159 -13.29 -12.03 5.35
CA PRO A 159 -11.85 -12.01 5.57
C PRO A 159 -11.51 -12.01 7.07
N VAL A 160 -10.42 -12.66 7.43
CA VAL A 160 -9.84 -12.60 8.77
C VAL A 160 -8.64 -11.68 8.72
N ASN A 161 -8.75 -10.51 9.35
CA ASN A 161 -7.67 -9.53 9.36
C ASN A 161 -6.45 -10.04 10.13
N GLY A 162 -5.27 -9.58 9.72
CA GLY A 162 -4.02 -9.88 10.41
C GLY A 162 -3.95 -9.27 11.81
N LEU A 163 -3.07 -9.83 12.64
CA LEU A 163 -2.84 -9.36 13.99
C LEU A 163 -2.03 -8.06 13.96
N SER A 164 -2.48 -7.06 14.71
CA SER A 164 -1.70 -5.83 14.90
C SER A 164 -0.68 -6.00 16.02
N VAL A 165 0.47 -5.35 15.88
CA VAL A 165 1.60 -5.44 16.80
C VAL A 165 1.88 -4.06 17.38
N ARG A 166 1.92 -3.97 18.70
CA ARG A 166 2.36 -2.80 19.45
C ARG A 166 3.85 -2.94 19.76
N LEU A 167 4.62 -1.97 19.30
CA LEU A 167 6.06 -1.91 19.52
C LEU A 167 6.41 -1.21 20.84
N THR A 168 7.61 -1.41 21.31
CA THR A 168 8.16 -0.67 22.45
C THR A 168 8.74 0.70 22.06
N LEU A 169 8.76 1.02 20.76
CA LEU A 169 9.26 2.28 20.26
C LEU A 169 8.42 3.45 20.74
N ASP A 170 9.09 4.55 21.08
CA ASP A 170 8.50 5.87 21.27
C ASP A 170 8.76 6.70 20.01
N SER A 171 7.70 7.11 19.32
CA SER A 171 7.80 7.83 18.05
C SER A 171 8.54 9.17 18.17
N ASN A 172 8.44 9.86 19.30
CA ASN A 172 9.13 11.11 19.55
C ASN A 172 10.64 10.89 19.74
N LEU A 173 11.01 9.90 20.59
CA LEU A 173 12.41 9.52 20.77
C LEU A 173 13.02 9.01 19.47
N GLN A 174 12.27 8.25 18.68
CA GLN A 174 12.69 7.74 17.37
C GLN A 174 13.03 8.90 16.43
N ALA A 175 12.13 9.89 16.30
CA ALA A 175 12.34 11.05 15.44
C ALA A 175 13.56 11.88 15.89
N MET A 176 13.74 12.08 17.20
CA MET A 176 14.90 12.79 17.75
C MET A 176 16.19 12.04 17.46
N LEU A 177 16.19 10.70 17.64
CA LEU A 177 17.37 9.88 17.42
C LEU A 177 17.76 9.87 15.93
N GLU A 178 16.81 9.69 15.01
CA GLU A 178 17.06 9.72 13.57
C GLU A 178 17.64 11.04 13.10
N LYS A 179 17.04 12.16 13.58
CA LYS A 179 17.56 13.48 13.27
C LYS A 179 18.99 13.68 13.80
N SER A 180 19.25 13.35 15.06
CA SER A 180 20.56 13.52 15.66
C SER A 180 21.62 12.66 14.99
N LEU A 181 21.28 11.42 14.64
CA LEU A 181 22.17 10.52 13.91
C LEU A 181 22.50 11.07 12.51
N GLY A 182 21.48 11.50 11.76
CA GLY A 182 21.66 12.06 10.43
C GLY A 182 22.52 13.31 10.46
N ASP A 183 22.24 14.26 11.36
CA ASP A 183 23.04 15.47 11.55
C ASP A 183 24.52 15.14 11.86
N GLN A 184 24.77 14.15 12.71
CA GLN A 184 26.11 13.74 13.08
C GLN A 184 26.88 13.06 11.95
N VAL A 185 26.21 12.16 11.21
CA VAL A 185 26.81 11.47 10.04
C VAL A 185 27.22 12.50 8.97
N ILE A 186 26.34 13.46 8.68
CA ILE A 186 26.64 14.56 7.74
C ILE A 186 27.80 15.43 8.24
N ALA A 187 27.78 15.82 9.51
CA ALA A 187 28.80 16.69 10.08
C ALA A 187 30.21 16.06 10.10
N THR A 188 30.29 14.74 10.26
CA THR A 188 31.57 14.00 10.29
C THR A 188 31.99 13.49 8.91
N GLY A 189 31.13 13.56 7.90
CA GLY A 189 31.40 12.99 6.57
C GLY A 189 31.48 11.46 6.59
N ALA A 190 30.86 10.81 7.57
CA ALA A 190 30.79 9.35 7.64
C ALA A 190 29.88 8.78 6.56
N GLU A 191 30.11 7.54 6.12
CA GLU A 191 29.28 6.85 5.13
C GLU A 191 27.89 6.46 5.70
N GLY A 192 27.81 6.26 7.02
CA GLY A 192 26.57 5.90 7.69
C GLY A 192 26.75 5.76 9.20
N GLY A 193 25.66 5.46 9.88
CA GLY A 193 25.64 5.27 11.32
C GLY A 193 24.44 4.47 11.81
N VAL A 194 24.55 3.96 13.03
CA VAL A 194 23.48 3.27 13.75
C VAL A 194 23.42 3.80 15.17
N ALA A 195 22.21 3.97 15.69
CA ALA A 195 22.00 4.38 17.09
C ALA A 195 20.82 3.61 17.68
N VAL A 196 20.91 3.28 18.97
CA VAL A 196 19.89 2.56 19.72
C VAL A 196 19.69 3.20 21.08
N ILE A 197 18.43 3.41 21.48
CA ILE A 197 18.05 3.79 22.84
C ILE A 197 17.30 2.61 23.46
N MET A 198 17.80 2.11 24.57
CA MET A 198 17.25 0.96 25.28
C MET A 198 17.01 1.32 26.75
N GLU A 199 15.92 0.85 27.30
CA GLU A 199 15.59 0.97 28.71
C GLU A 199 16.39 -0.07 29.54
N PRO A 200 17.28 0.35 30.47
CA PRO A 200 18.18 -0.59 31.13
C PRO A 200 17.48 -1.64 32.01
N GLY A 201 16.31 -1.33 32.54
CA GLY A 201 15.61 -2.24 33.47
C GLY A 201 14.81 -3.36 32.79
N THR A 202 14.31 -3.10 31.60
CA THR A 202 13.43 -4.02 30.87
C THR A 202 14.09 -4.62 29.63
N GLY A 203 15.08 -3.92 29.06
CA GLY A 203 15.66 -4.26 27.76
C GLY A 203 14.78 -3.81 26.57
N ASN A 204 13.71 -3.06 26.81
CA ASN A 204 12.89 -2.52 25.73
C ASN A 204 13.69 -1.57 24.86
N ILE A 205 13.60 -1.75 23.56
CA ILE A 205 14.12 -0.80 22.57
C ILE A 205 13.12 0.35 22.45
N LEU A 206 13.51 1.54 22.86
CA LEU A 206 12.69 2.74 22.78
C LEU A 206 12.85 3.49 21.46
N ALA A 207 14.04 3.43 20.88
CA ALA A 207 14.32 3.95 19.54
C ALA A 207 15.50 3.21 18.91
N MET A 208 15.46 3.01 17.59
CA MET A 208 16.54 2.40 16.81
C MET A 208 16.58 3.04 15.43
N ALA A 209 17.71 3.66 15.10
CA ALA A 209 17.91 4.41 13.87
C ALA A 209 19.12 3.92 13.10
N THR A 210 19.02 3.98 11.78
CA THR A 210 20.14 3.84 10.85
C THR A 210 20.17 5.03 9.90
N TYR A 211 21.36 5.40 9.45
CA TYR A 211 21.53 6.42 8.43
C TYR A 211 22.54 5.92 7.39
N PRO A 212 22.29 6.08 6.06
CA PRO A 212 21.08 6.64 5.46
C PRO A 212 19.83 5.78 5.70
N THR A 213 18.67 6.41 5.56
CA THR A 213 17.35 5.76 5.66
C THR A 213 16.66 5.76 4.29
N PHE A 214 15.45 5.18 4.20
CA PHE A 214 14.65 5.12 2.98
C PHE A 214 13.17 5.43 3.30
N ASP A 215 12.37 5.73 2.27
CA ASP A 215 10.93 5.86 2.42
C ASP A 215 10.25 4.49 2.19
N PRO A 216 9.64 3.87 3.21
CA PRO A 216 8.97 2.59 3.07
C PRO A 216 7.70 2.64 2.20
N ASN A 217 7.14 3.84 1.95
CA ASN A 217 6.08 4.02 0.95
C ASN A 217 6.61 3.91 -0.48
N ASN A 218 7.91 4.16 -0.70
CA ASN A 218 8.58 4.04 -2.00
C ASN A 218 10.00 3.46 -1.86
N PRO A 219 10.14 2.22 -1.40
CA PRO A 219 11.42 1.65 -0.96
C PRO A 219 12.44 1.45 -2.09
N PHE A 220 12.00 1.54 -3.34
CA PHE A 220 12.84 1.40 -4.54
C PHE A 220 13.10 2.73 -5.26
N ALA A 221 12.65 3.86 -4.70
CA ALA A 221 13.07 5.15 -5.19
C ALA A 221 14.58 5.27 -5.00
N THR A 222 15.33 5.21 -6.09
CA THR A 222 16.73 5.60 -6.07
C THR A 222 16.76 7.11 -5.87
N ASP A 223 17.22 7.57 -4.70
CA ASP A 223 17.69 8.94 -4.58
C ASP A 223 18.80 9.11 -5.63
N ASP A 224 18.47 9.83 -6.69
CA ASP A 224 19.47 10.22 -7.69
C ASP A 224 20.45 11.23 -7.05
N LYS A 225 21.35 10.70 -6.20
CA LYS A 225 22.46 11.47 -5.62
C LYS A 225 23.60 11.70 -6.63
N SER A 226 23.29 11.70 -7.93
CA SER A 226 24.21 12.10 -8.97
C SER A 226 23.99 13.57 -9.37
N LYS A 227 24.11 14.49 -8.38
CA LYS A 227 24.41 15.92 -8.66
C LYS A 227 25.27 16.51 -7.55
#